data_1d364ff1b571fa240c16e15ec25e226e
#
_entry.id   1d364ff1b571fa240c16e15ec25e226e
#
_cell.length_a   1.000
_cell.length_b   1.000
_cell.length_c   1.000
_cell.angle_alpha   90.00
_cell.angle_beta   90.00
_cell.angle_gamma   90.00
#
_symmetry.space_group_name_H-M   'P 1'
#
loop_
_entity.id
_entity.type
_entity.pdbx_description
1 polymer ?
#
loop_
_entity_poly.entity_id
_entity_poly.type
_entity_poly.pdbx_seq_one_letter_code
_entity_poly.pdbx_strand_id
1 'polypeptide(L)'
;AKVTGRARYTDDYVMAGMCYAKYVRSPIAHGYAVSINDEQARSLPGVLAIFTWEDVPDIPFATAGHAWTLDENKRDTADRALLTRHVRHHGDAVAIVVARDELTAEKAAQLVSIEWQELPVITTPEAALAEDAAPIHNGGNLLKQSTMSTGNVQQTIDAADYQVQGHYQTPVIQHCHMESVTSLAWMEDDSRITIVSSTQIPHIVRRVVGQALDIPWSCVRVIKPFVGGGFGNKQDVLEEPMAAFLTSKLGGIPVKVSLSREE
;
A
#
# COMPACT_ATOMS: atom_id res chain seq x y z
N ALA A 1 16.61 -11.70 -22.48
CA ALA A 1 15.88 -10.44 -22.68
C ALA A 1 16.55 -9.29 -21.90
N LYS A 2 16.91 -9.47 -20.63
CA LYS A 2 17.49 -8.39 -19.79
C LYS A 2 18.78 -7.82 -20.35
N VAL A 3 19.78 -8.65 -20.64
CA VAL A 3 21.08 -8.21 -21.14
C VAL A 3 21.05 -7.66 -22.58
N THR A 4 19.97 -7.82 -23.29
CA THR A 4 19.78 -7.31 -24.66
C THR A 4 18.78 -6.14 -24.75
N GLY A 5 18.33 -5.60 -23.59
CA GLY A 5 17.37 -4.51 -23.52
C GLY A 5 15.95 -4.84 -24.01
N ARG A 6 15.61 -6.12 -24.14
CA ARG A 6 14.27 -6.57 -24.62
C ARG A 6 13.30 -6.93 -23.49
N ALA A 7 13.77 -6.90 -22.24
CA ALA A 7 12.90 -7.14 -21.10
C ALA A 7 11.93 -5.95 -20.96
N ARG A 8 10.64 -6.26 -20.76
CA ARG A 8 9.62 -5.27 -20.49
C ARG A 8 9.26 -5.32 -19.01
N TYR A 9 9.35 -4.18 -18.36
CA TYR A 9 8.96 -3.95 -16.97
C TYR A 9 7.56 -3.33 -16.92
N THR A 10 6.97 -3.22 -15.76
CA THR A 10 5.58 -2.73 -15.63
C THR A 10 5.42 -1.31 -16.21
N ASP A 11 6.39 -0.46 -16.00
CA ASP A 11 6.32 0.92 -16.50
C ASP A 11 6.42 1.05 -18.03
N ASP A 12 6.99 0.03 -18.71
CA ASP A 12 7.08 -0.02 -20.19
C ASP A 12 5.72 -0.32 -20.88
N TYR A 13 4.67 -0.63 -20.10
CA TYR A 13 3.35 -0.90 -20.67
C TYR A 13 2.59 0.39 -20.89
N VAL A 14 2.20 0.61 -22.16
CA VAL A 14 1.39 1.74 -22.60
C VAL A 14 0.18 1.20 -23.35
N MET A 15 -0.99 1.74 -23.06
CA MET A 15 -2.26 1.38 -23.70
C MET A 15 -2.96 2.64 -24.22
N ALA A 16 -3.74 2.47 -25.30
CA ALA A 16 -4.53 3.57 -25.84
C ALA A 16 -5.56 4.07 -24.81
N GLY A 17 -5.67 5.38 -24.66
CA GLY A 17 -6.60 5.99 -23.68
C GLY A 17 -6.20 5.81 -22.22
N MET A 18 -4.99 5.35 -21.94
CA MET A 18 -4.49 5.17 -20.58
C MET A 18 -4.42 6.49 -19.82
N CYS A 19 -4.83 6.44 -18.55
CA CYS A 19 -4.75 7.53 -17.60
C CYS A 19 -3.69 7.25 -16.53
N TYR A 20 -3.29 8.28 -15.82
CA TYR A 20 -2.28 8.23 -14.76
C TYR A 20 -2.86 8.72 -13.46
N ALA A 21 -2.48 8.08 -12.36
CA ALA A 21 -2.94 8.47 -11.05
C ALA A 21 -1.77 8.79 -10.12
N LYS A 22 -1.92 9.84 -9.31
CA LYS A 22 -0.96 10.28 -8.29
C LYS A 22 -1.67 10.51 -6.97
N TYR A 23 -1.04 10.03 -5.90
CA TYR A 23 -1.57 10.19 -4.55
C TYR A 23 -1.39 11.61 -4.02
N VAL A 24 -2.32 11.99 -3.15
CA VAL A 24 -2.16 13.08 -2.19
C VAL A 24 -1.87 12.43 -0.85
N ARG A 25 -0.64 12.63 -0.37
CA ARG A 25 -0.15 11.98 0.83
C ARG A 25 -0.10 12.92 2.02
N SER A 26 -0.21 12.36 3.20
CA SER A 26 -0.14 13.09 4.45
C SER A 26 1.29 13.62 4.72
N PRO A 27 1.44 14.92 5.02
CA PRO A 27 2.69 15.47 5.51
C PRO A 27 2.86 15.32 7.04
N ILE A 28 1.82 14.85 7.75
CA ILE A 28 1.86 14.63 9.20
C ILE A 28 2.01 13.14 9.51
N ALA A 29 2.53 12.83 10.69
CA ALA A 29 2.80 11.46 11.11
C ALA A 29 1.60 10.79 11.79
N HIS A 30 0.72 11.56 12.46
CA HIS A 30 -0.47 11.03 13.11
C HIS A 30 -1.53 12.12 13.23
N GLY A 31 -2.77 11.79 12.85
CA GLY A 31 -3.88 12.74 12.91
C GLY A 31 -5.02 12.45 11.96
N TYR A 32 -5.82 13.46 11.72
CA TYR A 32 -6.98 13.39 10.83
C TYR A 32 -6.93 14.46 9.75
N ALA A 33 -7.29 14.09 8.53
CA ALA A 33 -7.71 15.03 7.51
C ALA A 33 -9.10 15.56 7.89
N VAL A 34 -9.21 16.86 8.15
CA VAL A 34 -10.47 17.50 8.58
C VAL A 34 -11.30 17.88 7.38
N SER A 35 -10.69 18.54 6.42
CA SER A 35 -11.33 18.96 5.18
C SER A 35 -10.35 18.86 4.00
N ILE A 36 -10.91 18.70 2.80
CA ILE A 36 -10.17 18.71 1.53
C ILE A 36 -10.73 19.82 0.66
N ASN A 37 -9.84 20.62 0.05
CA ASN A 37 -10.17 21.51 -1.03
C ASN A 37 -9.40 21.10 -2.30
N ASP A 38 -10.14 20.63 -3.29
CA ASP A 38 -9.63 20.14 -4.58
C ASP A 38 -10.11 20.95 -5.79
N GLU A 39 -10.76 22.11 -5.58
CA GLU A 39 -11.34 22.92 -6.65
C GLU A 39 -10.31 23.34 -7.70
N GLN A 40 -9.13 23.81 -7.26
CA GLN A 40 -8.06 24.19 -8.17
C GLN A 40 -7.53 22.99 -8.96
N ALA A 41 -7.37 21.83 -8.29
CA ALA A 41 -6.93 20.61 -8.94
C ALA A 41 -7.93 20.15 -10.01
N ARG A 42 -9.23 20.16 -9.70
CA ARG A 42 -10.31 19.78 -10.62
C ARG A 42 -10.39 20.72 -11.83
N SER A 43 -10.02 21.97 -11.68
CA SER A 43 -10.06 22.97 -12.76
C SER A 43 -8.94 22.80 -13.80
N LEU A 44 -7.89 22.02 -13.50
CA LEU A 44 -6.79 21.80 -14.43
C LEU A 44 -7.24 20.99 -15.65
N PRO A 45 -6.98 21.49 -16.88
CA PRO A 45 -7.25 20.73 -18.10
C PRO A 45 -6.53 19.38 -18.09
N GLY A 46 -7.28 18.30 -18.33
CA GLY A 46 -6.73 16.95 -18.36
C GLY A 46 -6.93 16.15 -17.07
N VAL A 47 -7.32 16.76 -15.96
CA VAL A 47 -7.79 16.06 -14.77
C VAL A 47 -9.15 15.42 -15.08
N LEU A 48 -9.29 14.13 -14.73
CA LEU A 48 -10.47 13.33 -15.02
C LEU A 48 -11.30 13.07 -13.76
N ALA A 49 -10.64 12.80 -12.65
CA ALA A 49 -11.29 12.53 -11.37
C ALA A 49 -10.34 12.78 -10.21
N ILE A 50 -10.91 13.07 -9.04
CA ILE A 50 -10.21 13.08 -7.75
C ILE A 50 -11.09 12.28 -6.80
N PHE A 51 -10.49 11.29 -6.15
CA PHE A 51 -11.14 10.43 -5.16
C PHE A 51 -10.52 10.66 -3.79
N THR A 52 -11.35 10.61 -2.77
CA THR A 52 -10.99 10.77 -1.36
C THR A 52 -11.38 9.51 -0.57
N TRP A 53 -11.15 9.51 0.74
CA TRP A 53 -11.62 8.42 1.62
C TRP A 53 -13.15 8.21 1.58
N GLU A 54 -13.93 9.20 1.16
CA GLU A 54 -15.40 9.09 1.06
C GLU A 54 -15.86 8.33 -0.19
N ASP A 55 -14.98 8.23 -1.19
CA ASP A 55 -15.29 7.63 -2.49
C ASP A 55 -14.91 6.15 -2.60
N VAL A 56 -14.07 5.68 -1.67
CA VAL A 56 -13.53 4.31 -1.65
C VAL A 56 -14.35 3.40 -0.73
N PRO A 57 -14.34 2.08 -0.95
CA PRO A 57 -14.92 1.14 0.01
C PRO A 57 -14.26 1.24 1.38
N ASP A 58 -15.07 1.30 2.44
CA ASP A 58 -14.59 1.20 3.84
C ASP A 58 -14.33 -0.26 4.21
N ILE A 59 -13.43 -0.90 3.48
CA ILE A 59 -13.06 -2.30 3.64
C ILE A 59 -11.57 -2.38 3.94
N PRO A 60 -11.17 -2.69 5.17
CA PRO A 60 -9.77 -2.89 5.48
C PRO A 60 -9.25 -4.19 4.87
N PHE A 61 -8.01 -4.17 4.43
CA PHE A 61 -7.32 -5.33 3.88
C PHE A 61 -5.88 -5.43 4.40
N ALA A 62 -5.34 -6.66 4.32
CA ALA A 62 -3.95 -6.90 4.68
C ALA A 62 -3.05 -6.77 3.44
N THR A 63 -1.90 -6.11 3.57
CA THR A 63 -0.92 -5.99 2.49
C THR A 63 0.05 -7.16 2.44
N ALA A 64 0.27 -7.84 3.57
CA ALA A 64 1.28 -8.88 3.72
C ALA A 64 1.12 -10.05 2.74
N GLY A 65 2.24 -10.52 2.25
CA GLY A 65 2.35 -11.54 1.21
C GLY A 65 2.23 -12.99 1.68
N HIS A 66 1.51 -13.27 2.75
CA HIS A 66 1.34 -14.64 3.23
C HIS A 66 0.24 -15.40 2.49
N ALA A 67 0.36 -16.73 2.48
CA ALA A 67 -0.65 -17.59 1.91
C ALA A 67 -1.98 -17.49 2.67
N TRP A 68 -3.08 -17.65 1.95
CA TRP A 68 -4.40 -17.72 2.59
C TRP A 68 -4.51 -18.91 3.53
N THR A 69 -5.16 -18.69 4.66
CA THR A 69 -5.48 -19.74 5.65
C THR A 69 -6.94 -19.64 6.11
N LEU A 70 -7.55 -20.79 6.40
CA LEU A 70 -8.88 -20.86 7.02
C LEU A 70 -8.81 -20.59 8.53
N ASP A 71 -7.65 -20.78 9.15
CA ASP A 71 -7.40 -20.44 10.55
C ASP A 71 -7.27 -18.93 10.70
N GLU A 72 -8.27 -18.31 11.30
CA GLU A 72 -8.33 -16.84 11.46
C GLU A 72 -7.18 -16.28 12.30
N ASN A 73 -6.68 -17.04 13.26
CA ASN A 73 -5.57 -16.62 14.11
C ASN A 73 -4.23 -16.50 13.34
N LYS A 74 -4.16 -17.12 12.16
CA LYS A 74 -2.99 -17.10 11.28
C LYS A 74 -3.15 -16.14 10.09
N ARG A 75 -4.29 -15.47 9.97
CA ARG A 75 -4.49 -14.44 8.94
C ARG A 75 -3.68 -13.21 9.25
N ASP A 76 -3.31 -12.52 8.19
CA ASP A 76 -2.68 -11.21 8.30
C ASP A 76 -3.71 -10.18 8.79
N THR A 77 -3.25 -9.23 9.57
CA THR A 77 -4.11 -8.16 10.09
C THR A 77 -4.52 -7.24 8.95
N ALA A 78 -5.83 -7.02 8.83
CA ALA A 78 -6.41 -6.09 7.86
C ALA A 78 -6.40 -4.68 8.47
N ASP A 79 -5.34 -3.92 8.24
CA ASP A 79 -5.08 -2.60 8.82
C ASP A 79 -4.88 -1.49 7.77
N ARG A 80 -4.97 -1.84 6.49
CA ARG A 80 -4.85 -0.90 5.37
C ARG A 80 -6.20 -0.62 4.74
N ALA A 81 -6.46 0.63 4.38
CA ALA A 81 -7.55 1.06 3.51
C ALA A 81 -6.99 1.57 2.17
N LEU A 82 -7.83 1.71 1.15
CA LEU A 82 -7.43 2.30 -0.14
C LEU A 82 -7.00 3.76 0.04
N LEU A 83 -7.82 4.55 0.73
CA LEU A 83 -7.54 5.91 1.18
C LEU A 83 -8.01 6.03 2.61
N THR A 84 -7.36 6.87 3.41
CA THR A 84 -7.70 7.03 4.83
C THR A 84 -7.84 8.49 5.23
N ARG A 85 -8.82 8.76 6.08
CA ARG A 85 -8.95 10.02 6.80
C ARG A 85 -8.06 10.05 8.04
N HIS A 86 -7.91 8.89 8.71
CA HIS A 86 -7.08 8.74 9.89
C HIS A 86 -5.65 8.36 9.48
N VAL A 87 -4.77 9.32 9.52
CA VAL A 87 -3.36 9.19 9.19
C VAL A 87 -2.61 8.61 10.39
N ARG A 88 -1.82 7.56 10.15
CA ARG A 88 -1.06 6.83 11.17
C ARG A 88 0.44 6.83 10.94
N HIS A 89 0.87 7.30 9.77
CA HIS A 89 2.28 7.55 9.46
C HIS A 89 2.40 8.65 8.40
N HIS A 90 3.56 9.28 8.34
CA HIS A 90 3.90 10.20 7.27
C HIS A 90 3.84 9.50 5.92
N GLY A 91 3.14 10.07 4.96
CA GLY A 91 2.95 9.48 3.64
C GLY A 91 1.69 8.60 3.49
N ASP A 92 0.82 8.49 4.51
CA ASP A 92 -0.49 7.85 4.32
C ASP A 92 -1.27 8.48 3.18
N ALA A 93 -1.93 7.64 2.36
CA ALA A 93 -2.70 8.07 1.21
C ALA A 93 -4.09 8.58 1.63
N VAL A 94 -4.38 9.84 1.33
CA VAL A 94 -5.62 10.52 1.75
C VAL A 94 -6.55 10.79 0.57
N ALA A 95 -5.98 11.09 -0.59
CA ALA A 95 -6.71 11.25 -1.84
C ALA A 95 -5.86 10.75 -3.02
N ILE A 96 -6.48 10.63 -4.18
CA ILE A 96 -5.80 10.29 -5.42
C ILE A 96 -6.39 11.08 -6.59
N VAL A 97 -5.52 11.62 -7.42
CA VAL A 97 -5.88 12.38 -8.61
C VAL A 97 -5.64 11.52 -9.84
N VAL A 98 -6.58 11.49 -10.76
CA VAL A 98 -6.46 10.82 -12.06
C VAL A 98 -6.49 11.85 -13.18
N ALA A 99 -5.52 11.79 -14.08
CA ALA A 99 -5.43 12.68 -15.22
C ALA A 99 -5.01 11.93 -16.51
N ARG A 100 -5.11 12.62 -17.64
CA ARG A 100 -4.77 12.08 -18.98
C ARG A 100 -3.29 11.81 -19.17
N ASP A 101 -2.44 12.48 -18.42
CA ASP A 101 -0.98 12.31 -18.43
C ASP A 101 -0.43 12.44 -16.99
N GLU A 102 0.76 11.90 -16.80
CA GLU A 102 1.39 11.80 -15.48
C GLU A 102 1.73 13.17 -14.88
N LEU A 103 2.24 14.08 -15.70
CA LEU A 103 2.63 15.44 -15.25
C LEU A 103 1.41 16.24 -14.79
N THR A 104 0.28 16.11 -15.49
CA THR A 104 -1.00 16.73 -15.07
C THR A 104 -1.50 16.14 -13.77
N ALA A 105 -1.43 14.82 -13.59
CA ALA A 105 -1.81 14.16 -12.34
C ALA A 105 -0.96 14.65 -11.16
N GLU A 106 0.35 14.74 -11.34
CA GLU A 106 1.29 15.23 -10.33
C GLU A 106 1.02 16.69 -9.95
N LYS A 107 0.91 17.57 -10.93
CA LYS A 107 0.57 18.99 -10.68
C LYS A 107 -0.76 19.16 -9.98
N ALA A 108 -1.76 18.39 -10.36
CA ALA A 108 -3.07 18.45 -9.73
C ALA A 108 -3.02 17.94 -8.28
N ALA A 109 -2.27 16.86 -8.01
CA ALA A 109 -2.10 16.36 -6.65
C ALA A 109 -1.47 17.43 -5.72
N GLN A 110 -0.53 18.24 -6.22
CA GLN A 110 0.10 19.34 -5.47
C GLN A 110 -0.86 20.52 -5.20
N LEU A 111 -1.95 20.65 -5.96
CA LEU A 111 -2.95 21.70 -5.78
C LEU A 111 -4.08 21.31 -4.82
N VAL A 112 -4.15 20.06 -4.41
CA VAL A 112 -5.08 19.61 -3.37
C VAL A 112 -4.58 20.09 -2.02
N SER A 113 -5.38 20.88 -1.33
CA SER A 113 -5.07 21.35 0.03
C SER A 113 -5.92 20.63 1.06
N ILE A 114 -5.32 20.29 2.19
CA ILE A 114 -5.96 19.52 3.26
C ILE A 114 -5.73 20.25 4.58
N GLU A 115 -6.78 20.40 5.36
CA GLU A 115 -6.70 20.85 6.74
C GLU A 115 -6.47 19.65 7.65
N TRP A 116 -5.53 19.77 8.56
CA TRP A 116 -5.08 18.68 9.43
C TRP A 116 -5.38 18.94 10.89
N GLN A 117 -5.83 17.92 11.59
CA GLN A 117 -5.84 17.84 13.04
C GLN A 117 -4.76 16.86 13.48
N GLU A 118 -3.66 17.38 14.00
CA GLU A 118 -2.56 16.54 14.47
C GLU A 118 -2.87 15.88 15.81
N LEU A 119 -2.36 14.67 15.99
CA LEU A 119 -2.41 13.89 17.23
C LEU A 119 -0.98 13.61 17.73
N PRO A 120 -0.82 13.21 19.01
CA PRO A 120 0.49 12.83 19.54
C PRO A 120 1.15 11.74 18.71
N VAL A 121 2.44 11.93 18.42
CA VAL A 121 3.24 11.02 17.57
C VAL A 121 4.03 10.06 18.46
N ILE A 122 3.99 8.79 18.14
CA ILE A 122 4.77 7.73 18.79
C ILE A 122 5.77 7.19 17.77
N THR A 123 7.07 7.25 18.09
CA THR A 123 8.16 6.94 17.15
C THR A 123 9.01 5.73 17.58
N THR A 124 8.79 5.18 18.76
CA THR A 124 9.57 4.03 19.26
C THR A 124 8.66 2.91 19.72
N PRO A 125 9.07 1.63 19.59
CA PRO A 125 8.31 0.50 20.10
C PRO A 125 8.07 0.57 21.61
N GLU A 126 9.05 1.04 22.38
CA GLU A 126 8.95 1.18 23.83
C GLU A 126 7.87 2.18 24.21
N ALA A 127 7.82 3.33 23.54
CA ALA A 127 6.77 4.33 23.75
C ALA A 127 5.40 3.82 23.32
N ALA A 128 5.34 3.01 22.26
CA ALA A 128 4.09 2.42 21.78
C ALA A 128 3.50 1.37 22.74
N LEU A 129 4.34 0.68 23.51
CA LEU A 129 3.96 -0.36 24.46
C LEU A 129 3.82 0.14 25.90
N ALA A 130 4.04 1.44 26.18
CA ALA A 130 3.81 2.00 27.48
C ALA A 130 2.32 1.90 27.88
N GLU A 131 2.03 1.74 29.18
CA GLU A 131 0.67 1.55 29.68
C GLU A 131 -0.27 2.73 29.39
N ASP A 132 0.28 3.93 29.30
CA ASP A 132 -0.42 5.20 29.03
C ASP A 132 -0.33 5.62 27.55
N ALA A 133 0.22 4.78 26.68
CA ALA A 133 0.37 5.09 25.27
C ALA A 133 -0.99 5.28 24.57
N ALA A 134 -1.13 6.39 23.85
CA ALA A 134 -2.32 6.62 23.05
C ALA A 134 -2.45 5.53 21.96
N PRO A 135 -3.64 4.94 21.75
CA PRO A 135 -3.81 3.91 20.73
C PRO A 135 -3.74 4.52 19.33
N ILE A 136 -2.86 3.98 18.48
CA ILE A 136 -2.76 4.33 17.06
C ILE A 136 -3.83 3.58 16.24
N HIS A 137 -4.11 2.33 16.61
CA HIS A 137 -5.18 1.50 16.04
C HIS A 137 -6.24 1.19 17.08
N ASN A 138 -7.47 0.89 16.65
CA ASN A 138 -8.59 0.56 17.54
C ASN A 138 -8.29 -0.62 18.49
N GLY A 139 -7.40 -1.54 18.10
CA GLY A 139 -6.95 -2.68 18.90
C GLY A 139 -5.72 -2.40 19.77
N GLY A 140 -5.22 -1.15 19.82
CA GLY A 140 -3.98 -0.77 20.49
C GLY A 140 -2.77 -0.77 19.55
N ASN A 141 -1.57 -0.72 20.14
CA ASN A 141 -0.32 -0.54 19.40
C ASN A 141 0.44 -1.86 19.16
N LEU A 142 0.01 -2.97 19.75
CA LEU A 142 0.61 -4.28 19.54
C LEU A 142 -0.10 -5.02 18.40
N LEU A 143 0.54 -5.06 17.22
CA LEU A 143 -0.01 -5.73 16.05
C LEU A 143 -0.09 -7.25 16.24
N LYS A 144 0.99 -7.86 16.70
CA LYS A 144 1.09 -9.31 16.89
C LYS A 144 2.21 -9.66 17.84
N GLN A 145 1.99 -10.69 18.65
CA GLN A 145 3.02 -11.31 19.46
C GLN A 145 3.02 -12.81 19.19
N SER A 146 4.19 -13.38 18.98
CA SER A 146 4.35 -14.83 18.87
C SER A 146 5.55 -15.29 19.68
N THR A 147 5.38 -16.39 20.38
CA THR A 147 6.45 -16.99 21.18
C THR A 147 6.63 -18.45 20.73
N MET A 148 7.87 -18.83 20.53
CA MET A 148 8.24 -20.21 20.26
C MET A 148 9.31 -20.63 21.25
N SER A 149 9.06 -21.71 21.98
CA SER A 149 10.01 -22.26 22.94
C SER A 149 10.01 -23.79 22.89
N THR A 150 11.15 -24.39 23.18
CA THR A 150 11.31 -25.84 23.26
C THR A 150 11.97 -26.20 24.59
N GLY A 151 11.36 -27.10 25.35
CA GLY A 151 11.82 -27.46 26.68
C GLY A 151 11.58 -26.37 27.73
N ASN A 152 12.29 -26.43 28.84
CA ASN A 152 12.24 -25.43 29.89
C ASN A 152 13.39 -24.43 29.72
N VAL A 153 13.13 -23.35 28.98
CA VAL A 153 14.13 -22.34 28.63
C VAL A 153 14.75 -21.72 29.88
N GLN A 154 13.93 -21.31 30.87
CA GLN A 154 14.43 -20.66 32.07
C GLN A 154 15.33 -21.58 32.87
N GLN A 155 14.92 -22.82 33.10
CA GLN A 155 15.75 -23.79 33.82
C GLN A 155 17.08 -24.09 33.14
N THR A 156 17.09 -24.08 31.79
CA THR A 156 18.31 -24.26 31.01
C THR A 156 19.27 -23.07 31.15
N ILE A 157 18.72 -21.86 31.14
CA ILE A 157 19.51 -20.64 31.35
C ILE A 157 20.10 -20.61 32.77
N ASP A 158 19.27 -20.90 33.78
CA ASP A 158 19.66 -20.88 35.20
C ASP A 158 20.75 -21.91 35.52
N ALA A 159 20.73 -23.06 34.80
CA ALA A 159 21.70 -24.13 34.95
C ALA A 159 22.97 -23.96 34.11
N ALA A 160 23.07 -22.92 33.28
CA ALA A 160 24.20 -22.71 32.40
C ALA A 160 25.43 -22.15 33.18
N ASP A 161 26.59 -22.73 32.92
CA ASP A 161 27.87 -22.28 33.55
C ASP A 161 28.23 -20.84 33.16
N TYR A 162 27.81 -20.40 31.97
CA TYR A 162 28.04 -19.05 31.46
C TYR A 162 26.78 -18.49 30.85
N GLN A 163 26.46 -17.24 31.19
CA GLN A 163 25.31 -16.52 30.62
C GLN A 163 25.81 -15.21 29.99
N VAL A 164 25.32 -14.91 28.79
CA VAL A 164 25.60 -13.66 28.08
C VAL A 164 24.26 -13.06 27.64
N GLN A 165 24.07 -11.79 27.92
CA GLN A 165 22.92 -11.02 27.46
C GLN A 165 23.37 -9.88 26.54
N GLY A 166 22.64 -9.65 25.45
CA GLY A 166 22.92 -8.55 24.53
C GLY A 166 21.64 -7.89 24.06
N HIS A 167 21.70 -6.60 23.83
CA HIS A 167 20.67 -5.82 23.16
C HIS A 167 21.18 -5.40 21.79
N TYR A 168 20.38 -5.65 20.72
CA TYR A 168 20.78 -5.38 19.35
C TYR A 168 19.70 -4.58 18.65
N GLN A 169 20.08 -3.55 17.90
CA GLN A 169 19.20 -2.70 17.12
C GLN A 169 19.73 -2.53 15.71
N THR A 170 18.85 -2.57 14.72
CA THR A 170 19.15 -2.26 13.33
C THR A 170 18.40 -0.99 12.90
N PRO A 171 18.96 -0.17 12.02
CA PRO A 171 18.25 0.96 11.46
C PRO A 171 17.15 0.48 10.49
N VAL A 172 16.14 1.31 10.29
CA VAL A 172 15.20 1.16 9.17
C VAL A 172 15.91 1.53 7.88
N ILE A 173 15.86 0.66 6.88
CA ILE A 173 16.54 0.84 5.59
C ILE A 173 15.53 0.75 4.46
N GLN A 174 15.57 1.72 3.53
CA GLN A 174 14.80 1.71 2.30
C GLN A 174 15.38 0.65 1.32
N HIS A 175 14.51 -0.09 0.65
CA HIS A 175 14.90 -1.18 -0.28
C HIS A 175 15.68 -0.69 -1.50
N CYS A 176 15.46 0.53 -1.95
CA CYS A 176 16.16 1.20 -3.05
C CYS A 176 16.26 0.37 -4.34
N HIS A 177 15.22 -0.42 -4.67
CA HIS A 177 15.17 -1.13 -5.96
C HIS A 177 15.09 -0.14 -7.12
N MET A 178 15.72 -0.45 -8.26
CA MET A 178 15.79 0.45 -9.41
C MET A 178 14.41 0.72 -10.03
N GLU A 179 13.59 -0.32 -10.21
CA GLU A 179 12.21 -0.19 -10.66
C GLU A 179 11.33 0.24 -9.50
N SER A 180 10.68 1.40 -9.59
CA SER A 180 9.68 1.83 -8.60
C SER A 180 8.47 0.89 -8.59
N VAL A 181 7.58 1.03 -7.62
CA VAL A 181 6.33 0.28 -7.56
C VAL A 181 5.38 0.86 -8.60
N THR A 182 4.92 0.04 -9.52
CA THR A 182 4.02 0.44 -10.59
C THR A 182 2.96 -0.62 -10.81
N SER A 183 1.71 -0.20 -10.99
CA SER A 183 0.57 -1.03 -11.34
C SER A 183 -0.23 -0.37 -12.46
N LEU A 184 -0.59 -1.14 -13.47
CA LEU A 184 -1.49 -0.75 -14.56
C LEU A 184 -2.69 -1.69 -14.56
N ALA A 185 -3.89 -1.16 -14.43
CA ALA A 185 -5.13 -1.95 -14.43
C ALA A 185 -6.09 -1.47 -15.51
N TRP A 186 -6.84 -2.40 -16.09
CA TRP A 186 -7.96 -2.14 -16.99
C TRP A 186 -9.03 -3.21 -16.84
N MET A 187 -10.23 -2.94 -17.32
CA MET A 187 -11.32 -3.91 -17.36
C MET A 187 -11.42 -4.53 -18.76
N GLU A 188 -11.50 -5.84 -18.80
CA GLU A 188 -11.78 -6.60 -20.02
C GLU A 188 -13.27 -6.56 -20.38
N ASP A 189 -13.63 -6.94 -21.59
CA ASP A 189 -15.03 -6.97 -22.07
C ASP A 189 -15.95 -7.87 -21.22
N ASP A 190 -15.39 -8.89 -20.56
CA ASP A 190 -16.10 -9.78 -19.64
C ASP A 190 -16.19 -9.24 -18.20
N SER A 191 -15.89 -7.97 -18.00
CA SER A 191 -15.85 -7.29 -16.71
C SER A 191 -14.76 -7.79 -15.74
N ARG A 192 -13.79 -8.55 -16.22
CA ARG A 192 -12.62 -8.96 -15.45
C ARG A 192 -11.62 -7.82 -15.38
N ILE A 193 -11.08 -7.58 -14.19
CA ILE A 193 -10.00 -6.61 -13.99
C ILE A 193 -8.67 -7.31 -14.26
N THR A 194 -7.95 -6.84 -15.26
CA THR A 194 -6.57 -7.27 -15.54
C THR A 194 -5.60 -6.24 -14.99
N ILE A 195 -4.60 -6.70 -14.25
CA ILE A 195 -3.58 -5.89 -13.60
C ILE A 195 -2.20 -6.36 -14.07
N VAL A 196 -1.38 -5.45 -14.59
CA VAL A 196 0.06 -5.66 -14.77
C VAL A 196 0.76 -4.97 -13.62
N SER A 197 1.54 -5.73 -12.83
CA SER A 197 2.20 -5.19 -11.65
C SER A 197 3.63 -5.70 -11.48
N SER A 198 4.49 -4.84 -10.96
CA SER A 198 5.87 -5.17 -10.56
C SER A 198 5.92 -5.96 -9.23
N THR A 199 4.98 -6.87 -9.02
CA THR A 199 4.85 -7.68 -7.80
C THR A 199 5.72 -8.93 -7.79
N GLN A 200 6.10 -9.42 -6.62
CA GLN A 200 6.70 -10.74 -6.42
C GLN A 200 5.64 -11.83 -6.19
N ILE A 201 4.40 -11.46 -5.87
CA ILE A 201 3.35 -12.34 -5.32
C ILE A 201 2.00 -12.25 -6.08
N PRO A 202 1.95 -12.47 -7.41
CA PRO A 202 0.76 -12.19 -8.23
C PRO A 202 -0.51 -12.91 -7.76
N HIS A 203 -0.41 -14.09 -7.16
CA HIS A 203 -1.56 -14.84 -6.66
C HIS A 203 -2.16 -14.22 -5.40
N ILE A 204 -1.32 -13.63 -4.54
CA ILE A 204 -1.77 -12.93 -3.33
C ILE A 204 -2.36 -11.59 -3.71
N VAL A 205 -1.75 -10.85 -4.64
CA VAL A 205 -2.33 -9.63 -5.23
C VAL A 205 -3.76 -9.87 -5.69
N ARG A 206 -4.00 -10.94 -6.46
CA ARG A 206 -5.36 -11.29 -6.92
C ARG A 206 -6.35 -11.44 -5.77
N ARG A 207 -5.96 -12.12 -4.70
CA ARG A 207 -6.78 -12.30 -3.50
C ARG A 207 -7.07 -10.97 -2.82
N VAL A 208 -6.02 -10.19 -2.53
CA VAL A 208 -6.14 -8.94 -1.77
C VAL A 208 -6.95 -7.89 -2.54
N VAL A 209 -6.76 -7.78 -3.85
CA VAL A 209 -7.62 -6.93 -4.70
C VAL A 209 -9.08 -7.35 -4.58
N GLY A 210 -9.38 -8.65 -4.66
CA GLY A 210 -10.73 -9.15 -4.46
C GLY A 210 -11.30 -8.80 -3.08
N GLN A 211 -10.49 -8.90 -2.02
CA GLN A 211 -10.89 -8.53 -0.66
C GLN A 211 -11.12 -7.03 -0.50
N ALA A 212 -10.20 -6.19 -0.99
CA ALA A 212 -10.28 -4.73 -0.88
C ALA A 212 -11.47 -4.12 -1.65
N LEU A 213 -11.93 -4.77 -2.72
CA LEU A 213 -13.04 -4.32 -3.56
C LEU A 213 -14.33 -5.11 -3.36
N ASP A 214 -14.34 -6.10 -2.47
CA ASP A 214 -15.46 -7.03 -2.26
C ASP A 214 -15.95 -7.69 -3.55
N ILE A 215 -15.02 -8.21 -4.35
CA ILE A 215 -15.31 -8.92 -5.60
C ILE A 215 -14.71 -10.34 -5.58
N PRO A 216 -15.30 -11.29 -6.32
CA PRO A 216 -14.72 -12.62 -6.44
C PRO A 216 -13.29 -12.58 -7.02
N TRP A 217 -12.39 -13.36 -6.45
CA TRP A 217 -10.99 -13.42 -6.92
C TRP A 217 -10.86 -13.90 -8.37
N SER A 218 -11.86 -14.64 -8.87
CA SER A 218 -11.96 -15.04 -10.28
C SER A 218 -12.14 -13.88 -11.24
N CYS A 219 -12.66 -12.74 -10.76
CA CYS A 219 -12.82 -11.52 -11.53
C CYS A 219 -11.52 -10.71 -11.65
N VAL A 220 -10.42 -11.16 -11.04
CA VAL A 220 -9.13 -10.48 -11.07
C VAL A 220 -8.09 -11.36 -11.75
N ARG A 221 -7.38 -10.80 -12.72
CA ARG A 221 -6.21 -11.39 -13.38
C ARG A 221 -4.99 -10.54 -13.11
N VAL A 222 -3.90 -11.15 -12.64
CA VAL A 222 -2.64 -10.44 -12.40
C VAL A 222 -1.56 -10.98 -13.32
N ILE A 223 -0.92 -10.07 -14.06
CA ILE A 223 0.19 -10.34 -14.96
C ILE A 223 1.45 -9.77 -14.31
N LYS A 224 2.42 -10.62 -14.07
CA LYS A 224 3.75 -10.27 -13.57
C LYS A 224 4.75 -10.25 -14.71
N PRO A 225 5.23 -9.08 -15.17
CA PRO A 225 6.32 -8.97 -16.14
C PRO A 225 7.68 -9.22 -15.47
N PHE A 226 8.76 -8.76 -16.08
CA PHE A 226 10.04 -8.71 -15.39
C PHE A 226 9.99 -7.73 -14.21
N VAL A 227 10.64 -8.08 -13.10
CA VAL A 227 10.70 -7.26 -11.90
C VAL A 227 12.12 -6.71 -11.75
N GLY A 228 12.24 -5.41 -11.63
CA GLY A 228 13.48 -4.66 -11.55
C GLY A 228 14.03 -4.47 -10.13
N GLY A 229 13.97 -5.52 -9.32
CA GLY A 229 14.31 -5.51 -7.90
C GLY A 229 13.08 -5.44 -7.02
N GLY A 230 13.15 -6.02 -5.84
CA GLY A 230 12.04 -6.03 -4.89
C GLY A 230 12.52 -6.08 -3.44
N PHE A 231 13.50 -6.95 -3.13
CA PHE A 231 14.17 -7.06 -1.82
C PHE A 231 13.19 -7.17 -0.63
N GLY A 232 12.00 -7.72 -0.87
CA GLY A 232 10.92 -7.83 0.10
C GLY A 232 9.80 -6.80 -0.08
N ASN A 233 10.06 -5.57 -0.52
CA ASN A 233 9.02 -4.55 -0.69
C ASN A 233 7.87 -5.01 -1.60
N LYS A 234 8.19 -5.60 -2.74
CA LYS A 234 7.19 -6.11 -3.71
C LYS A 234 6.61 -7.49 -3.32
N GLN A 235 6.81 -7.93 -2.08
CA GLN A 235 6.09 -9.05 -1.44
C GLN A 235 4.86 -8.60 -0.67
N ASP A 236 4.62 -7.31 -0.60
CA ASP A 236 3.36 -6.74 -0.13
C ASP A 236 2.48 -6.34 -1.32
N VAL A 237 1.17 -6.24 -1.07
CA VAL A 237 0.21 -5.72 -2.04
C VAL A 237 0.11 -4.22 -1.80
N LEU A 238 0.55 -3.43 -2.76
CA LEU A 238 0.75 -1.99 -2.61
C LEU A 238 -0.29 -1.20 -3.41
N GLU A 239 -0.07 -1.03 -4.71
CA GLU A 239 -0.85 -0.12 -5.55
C GLU A 239 -1.93 -0.84 -6.38
N GLU A 240 -1.93 -2.16 -6.41
CA GLU A 240 -2.83 -2.94 -7.24
C GLU A 240 -4.30 -2.78 -6.86
N PRO A 241 -4.70 -2.74 -5.57
CA PRO A 241 -6.08 -2.50 -5.20
C PRO A 241 -6.58 -1.12 -5.63
N MET A 242 -5.74 -0.10 -5.54
CA MET A 242 -6.07 1.24 -5.99
C MET A 242 -6.20 1.32 -7.51
N ALA A 243 -5.27 0.74 -8.27
CA ALA A 243 -5.35 0.70 -9.73
C ALA A 243 -6.64 -0.02 -10.20
N ALA A 244 -7.01 -1.13 -9.53
CA ALA A 244 -8.24 -1.87 -9.79
C ALA A 244 -9.50 -1.07 -9.44
N PHE A 245 -9.50 -0.34 -8.33
CA PHE A 245 -10.59 0.56 -7.95
C PHE A 245 -10.80 1.65 -9.01
N LEU A 246 -9.71 2.33 -9.38
CA LEU A 246 -9.78 3.44 -10.33
C LEU A 246 -10.32 3.02 -11.70
N THR A 247 -9.82 1.91 -12.28
CA THR A 247 -10.36 1.43 -13.56
C THR A 247 -11.83 1.08 -13.45
N SER A 248 -12.28 0.50 -12.33
CA SER A 248 -13.70 0.18 -12.10
C SER A 248 -14.59 1.43 -12.06
N LYS A 249 -14.11 2.49 -11.41
CA LYS A 249 -14.83 3.77 -11.30
C LYS A 249 -14.84 4.58 -12.60
N LEU A 250 -13.84 4.40 -13.45
CA LEU A 250 -13.65 5.16 -14.67
C LEU A 250 -14.14 4.41 -15.92
N GLY A 251 -15.05 3.45 -15.77
CA GLY A 251 -15.67 2.74 -16.90
C GLY A 251 -14.74 1.74 -17.60
N GLY A 252 -13.73 1.21 -16.90
CA GLY A 252 -12.86 0.16 -17.39
C GLY A 252 -11.63 0.65 -18.16
N ILE A 253 -11.44 1.98 -18.31
CA ILE A 253 -10.26 2.53 -18.99
C ILE A 253 -8.96 2.14 -18.27
N PRO A 254 -7.84 1.98 -19.00
CA PRO A 254 -6.57 1.68 -18.38
C PRO A 254 -6.09 2.80 -17.47
N VAL A 255 -5.71 2.48 -16.24
CA VAL A 255 -5.17 3.43 -15.27
C VAL A 255 -3.83 2.92 -14.73
N LYS A 256 -2.80 3.76 -14.84
CA LYS A 256 -1.48 3.50 -14.28
C LYS A 256 -1.30 4.27 -12.97
N VAL A 257 -0.93 3.55 -11.92
CA VAL A 257 -0.45 4.10 -10.65
C VAL A 257 1.03 3.80 -10.56
N SER A 258 1.87 4.82 -10.49
CA SER A 258 3.32 4.67 -10.39
C SER A 258 3.83 5.57 -9.28
N LEU A 259 4.51 4.96 -8.30
CA LEU A 259 5.14 5.70 -7.21
C LEU A 259 6.43 6.35 -7.69
N SER A 260 6.70 7.54 -7.17
CA SER A 260 7.97 8.22 -7.35
C SER A 260 9.08 7.53 -6.51
N ARG A 261 10.29 8.04 -6.60
CA ARG A 261 11.38 7.60 -5.74
C ARG A 261 11.25 8.11 -4.30
N GLU A 262 10.51 9.18 -4.09
CA GLU A 262 10.28 9.81 -2.79
C GLU A 262 9.16 9.12 -2.01
N GLU A 263 8.21 8.53 -2.72
CA GLU A 263 7.12 7.71 -2.15
C GLU A 263 7.60 6.30 -1.79
#